data_7a963b7cd82d0dbc25960ced05deb55d
#
_entry.id   7a963b7cd82d0dbc25960ced05deb55d
#
_cell.length_a   1.000
_cell.length_b   1.000
_cell.length_c   1.000
_cell.angle_alpha   90.00
_cell.angle_beta   90.00
_cell.angle_gamma   90.00
#
_symmetry.space_group_name_H-M   'P 1'
#
loop_
_entity.id
_entity.type
_entity.pdbx_description
1 polymer ?
#
loop_
_entity_poly.entity_id
_entity_poly.type
_entity_poly.pdbx_seq_one_letter_code
_entity_poly.pdbx_strand_id
1 'polypeptide(L)'
;MRNIEIIQKLNTMHTACESKLLQLITTYDEKDFEYLRKCARDTADRIFGNKIYIRGLIEFSSICKNDCFYCGLRRSNSNAVRYRLTKDEILSCCQNGHELGFRTFVLQGGEDGCFTDDVMCDIVSEIKKRFPDCAVTLSLGERSYESYQRLFDSGADRYLLRHETADKKHYSLSLIHISEPTRLRCIS
;
A
#
# COMPACT_ATOMS: atom_id res chain seq x y z
N MET A 1 27.61 -19.08 -10.28
CA MET A 1 27.79 -17.62 -10.04
C MET A 1 27.84 -17.44 -8.54
N ARG A 2 28.79 -16.68 -8.02
CA ARG A 2 28.86 -16.37 -6.57
C ARG A 2 27.77 -15.37 -6.21
N ASN A 3 27.31 -15.39 -4.96
CA ASN A 3 26.25 -14.47 -4.50
C ASN A 3 26.62 -12.99 -4.73
N ILE A 4 27.89 -12.62 -4.50
CA ILE A 4 28.38 -11.26 -4.77
C ILE A 4 28.14 -10.83 -6.24
N GLU A 5 28.33 -11.72 -7.19
CA GLU A 5 28.08 -11.41 -8.62
C GLU A 5 26.59 -11.21 -8.92
N ILE A 6 25.72 -11.92 -8.20
CA ILE A 6 24.27 -11.75 -8.29
C ILE A 6 23.89 -10.37 -7.71
N ILE A 7 24.45 -10.01 -6.54
CA ILE A 7 24.20 -8.72 -5.90
C ILE A 7 24.67 -7.56 -6.79
N GLN A 8 25.87 -7.67 -7.39
CA GLN A 8 26.39 -6.68 -8.33
C GLN A 8 25.46 -6.50 -9.53
N LYS A 9 24.96 -7.61 -10.08
CA LYS A 9 24.00 -7.56 -11.19
C LYS A 9 22.68 -6.91 -10.76
N LEU A 10 22.15 -7.24 -9.59
CA LEU A 10 20.96 -6.58 -9.03
C LEU A 10 21.19 -5.07 -8.86
N ASN A 11 22.36 -4.67 -8.36
CA ASN A 11 22.68 -3.26 -8.16
C ASN A 11 22.77 -2.45 -9.47
N THR A 12 23.16 -3.08 -10.58
CA THR A 12 23.31 -2.42 -11.89
C THR A 12 22.10 -2.55 -12.80
N MET A 13 21.49 -3.75 -12.83
CA MET A 13 20.40 -4.10 -13.76
C MET A 13 19.01 -4.00 -13.13
N HIS A 14 18.95 -3.87 -11.80
CA HIS A 14 17.71 -3.87 -11.00
C HIS A 14 16.82 -5.11 -11.17
N THR A 15 17.38 -6.19 -11.76
CA THR A 15 16.68 -7.45 -11.98
C THR A 15 17.64 -8.63 -11.99
N ALA A 16 17.11 -9.80 -11.65
CA ALA A 16 17.77 -11.10 -11.83
C ALA A 16 16.72 -12.17 -12.12
N CYS A 17 17.12 -13.26 -12.78
CA CYS A 17 16.20 -14.39 -13.01
C CYS A 17 15.87 -15.09 -11.68
N GLU A 18 14.72 -15.74 -11.63
CA GLU A 18 14.18 -16.41 -10.45
C GLU A 18 15.20 -17.36 -9.79
N SER A 19 15.88 -18.21 -10.60
CA SER A 19 16.87 -19.14 -10.07
C SER A 19 18.05 -18.47 -9.34
N LYS A 20 18.43 -17.26 -9.75
CA LYS A 20 19.49 -16.47 -9.10
C LYS A 20 18.99 -15.78 -7.84
N LEU A 21 17.76 -15.30 -7.85
CA LEU A 21 17.11 -14.77 -6.64
C LEU A 21 16.95 -15.88 -5.60
N LEU A 22 16.47 -17.05 -6.00
CA LEU A 22 16.35 -18.21 -5.12
C LEU A 22 17.70 -18.62 -4.56
N GLN A 23 18.75 -18.73 -5.40
CA GLN A 23 20.10 -19.01 -4.95
C GLN A 23 20.54 -18.00 -3.89
N LEU A 24 20.41 -16.71 -4.16
CA LEU A 24 20.81 -15.66 -3.23
C LEU A 24 20.09 -15.78 -1.87
N ILE A 25 18.75 -15.95 -1.91
CA ILE A 25 17.93 -16.04 -0.67
C ILE A 25 18.25 -17.30 0.14
N THR A 26 18.60 -18.41 -0.53
CA THR A 26 18.80 -19.70 0.18
C THR A 26 20.24 -19.96 0.60
N THR A 27 21.23 -19.25 0.03
CA THR A 27 22.66 -19.56 0.24
C THR A 27 23.53 -18.37 0.65
N TYR A 28 22.92 -17.20 0.96
CA TYR A 28 23.69 -16.04 1.41
C TYR A 28 24.36 -16.29 2.76
N ASP A 29 25.54 -15.72 2.92
CA ASP A 29 26.25 -15.63 4.21
C ASP A 29 26.25 -14.18 4.74
N GLU A 30 26.87 -13.97 5.89
CA GLU A 30 26.94 -12.65 6.52
C GLU A 30 27.67 -11.61 5.64
N LYS A 31 28.71 -12.01 4.90
CA LYS A 31 29.42 -11.10 4.00
C LYS A 31 28.57 -10.69 2.80
N ASP A 32 27.82 -11.63 2.26
CA ASP A 32 26.87 -11.38 1.18
C ASP A 32 25.78 -10.41 1.65
N PHE A 33 25.26 -10.64 2.88
CA PHE A 33 24.24 -9.78 3.49
C PHE A 33 24.75 -8.35 3.71
N GLU A 34 25.92 -8.18 4.30
CA GLU A 34 26.53 -6.87 4.52
C GLU A 34 26.78 -6.13 3.20
N TYR A 35 27.24 -6.84 2.17
CA TYR A 35 27.45 -6.23 0.86
C TYR A 35 26.11 -5.83 0.21
N LEU A 36 25.08 -6.66 0.28
CA LEU A 36 23.75 -6.35 -0.20
C LEU A 36 23.17 -5.13 0.53
N ARG A 37 23.27 -5.11 1.86
CA ARG A 37 22.83 -3.98 2.70
C ARG A 37 23.52 -2.67 2.32
N LYS A 38 24.83 -2.72 2.10
CA LYS A 38 25.60 -1.56 1.64
C LYS A 38 25.13 -1.05 0.29
N CYS A 39 24.99 -1.92 -0.70
CA CYS A 39 24.50 -1.55 -2.04
C CYS A 39 23.08 -0.94 -1.98
N ALA A 40 22.20 -1.52 -1.17
CA ALA A 40 20.83 -1.00 -0.98
C ALA A 40 20.87 0.39 -0.32
N ARG A 41 21.71 0.57 0.70
CA ARG A 41 21.87 1.86 1.39
C ARG A 41 22.43 2.93 0.46
N ASP A 42 23.51 2.64 -0.26
CA ASP A 42 24.14 3.56 -1.22
C ASP A 42 23.13 4.00 -2.31
N THR A 43 22.28 3.07 -2.76
CA THR A 43 21.21 3.37 -3.72
C THR A 43 20.14 4.28 -3.11
N ALA A 44 19.69 3.98 -1.90
CA ALA A 44 18.69 4.80 -1.19
C ALA A 44 19.23 6.21 -0.94
N ASP A 45 20.48 6.33 -0.48
CA ASP A 45 21.12 7.63 -0.20
C ASP A 45 21.27 8.48 -1.46
N ARG A 46 21.59 7.85 -2.59
CA ARG A 46 21.69 8.55 -3.90
C ARG A 46 20.32 9.07 -4.38
N ILE A 47 19.24 8.33 -4.15
CA ILE A 47 17.91 8.68 -4.65
C ILE A 47 17.16 9.60 -3.69
N PHE A 48 17.21 9.32 -2.39
CA PHE A 48 16.40 9.97 -1.37
C PHE A 48 17.22 10.82 -0.39
N GLY A 49 18.55 10.67 -0.39
CA GLY A 49 19.43 11.24 0.65
C GLY A 49 19.08 10.62 2.01
N ASN A 50 19.33 11.39 3.08
CA ASN A 50 18.98 11.00 4.45
C ASN A 50 17.57 11.45 4.87
N LYS A 51 16.68 11.71 3.91
CA LYS A 51 15.34 12.18 4.20
C LYS A 51 14.41 11.02 4.55
N ILE A 52 13.59 11.22 5.57
CA ILE A 52 12.47 10.35 5.91
C ILE A 52 11.19 11.05 5.45
N TYR A 53 10.43 10.37 4.59
CA TYR A 53 9.14 10.88 4.10
C TYR A 53 8.02 10.41 5.01
N ILE A 54 7.41 11.35 5.72
CA ILE A 54 6.29 11.08 6.63
C ILE A 54 4.98 11.27 5.85
N ARG A 55 4.02 10.37 6.11
CA ARG A 55 2.69 10.39 5.49
C ARG A 55 1.63 10.53 6.57
N GLY A 56 0.63 11.36 6.35
CA GLY A 56 -0.56 11.45 7.20
C GLY A 56 -1.51 10.29 6.89
N LEU A 57 -1.67 9.38 7.84
CA LEU A 57 -2.65 8.29 7.72
C LEU A 57 -3.98 8.74 8.30
N ILE A 58 -5.05 8.60 7.52
CA ILE A 58 -6.43 8.87 7.94
C ILE A 58 -7.20 7.56 7.79
N GLU A 59 -7.49 6.93 8.92
CA GLU A 59 -8.33 5.74 8.96
C GLU A 59 -9.80 6.17 9.03
N PHE A 60 -10.44 6.29 7.87
CA PHE A 60 -11.78 6.90 7.77
C PHE A 60 -12.93 5.94 8.12
N SER A 61 -12.69 4.63 8.12
CA SER A 61 -13.69 3.63 8.51
C SER A 61 -13.07 2.40 9.13
N SER A 62 -13.63 1.94 10.24
CA SER A 62 -13.32 0.66 10.87
C SER A 62 -14.27 -0.46 10.45
N ILE A 63 -15.18 -0.20 9.50
CA ILE A 63 -16.15 -1.18 9.02
C ILE A 63 -15.58 -1.90 7.79
N CYS A 64 -15.70 -3.22 7.78
CA CYS A 64 -15.28 -4.05 6.66
C CYS A 64 -16.32 -5.14 6.38
N LYS A 65 -16.63 -5.37 5.10
CA LYS A 65 -17.49 -6.48 4.68
C LYS A 65 -16.80 -7.84 4.80
N ASN A 66 -15.48 -7.84 4.85
CA ASN A 66 -14.63 -9.02 4.81
C ASN A 66 -14.36 -9.58 6.21
N ASP A 67 -13.97 -10.84 6.27
CA ASP A 67 -13.75 -11.57 7.53
C ASP A 67 -12.37 -12.23 7.61
N CYS A 68 -11.32 -11.51 7.14
CA CYS A 68 -9.95 -11.98 7.12
C CYS A 68 -9.46 -12.35 8.53
N PHE A 69 -8.97 -13.56 8.72
CA PHE A 69 -8.63 -14.11 10.05
C PHE A 69 -7.60 -13.29 10.83
N TYR A 70 -6.66 -12.68 10.16
CA TYR A 70 -5.61 -11.88 10.80
C TYR A 70 -6.03 -10.44 11.12
N CYS A 71 -7.16 -9.97 10.60
CA CYS A 71 -7.55 -8.56 10.67
C CYS A 71 -8.41 -8.26 11.89
N GLY A 72 -7.97 -7.27 12.69
CA GLY A 72 -8.77 -6.79 13.84
C GLY A 72 -10.10 -6.14 13.44
N LEU A 73 -10.19 -5.62 12.20
CA LEU A 73 -11.42 -5.01 11.67
C LEU A 73 -12.35 -6.01 10.96
N ARG A 74 -12.05 -7.31 10.97
CA ARG A 74 -12.90 -8.31 10.32
C ARG A 74 -14.34 -8.22 10.81
N ARG A 75 -15.28 -8.54 9.92
CA ARG A 75 -16.73 -8.42 10.18
C ARG A 75 -17.18 -9.12 11.46
N SER A 76 -16.68 -10.35 11.70
CA SER A 76 -17.07 -11.17 12.85
C SER A 76 -16.49 -10.69 14.20
N ASN A 77 -15.54 -9.75 14.21
CA ASN A 77 -14.99 -9.24 15.47
C ASN A 77 -15.98 -8.29 16.15
N SER A 78 -16.74 -8.80 17.08
CA SER A 78 -17.70 -8.03 17.89
C SER A 78 -17.06 -7.06 18.89
N ASN A 79 -15.76 -7.23 19.20
CA ASN A 79 -15.04 -6.36 20.13
C ASN A 79 -14.47 -5.11 19.45
N ALA A 80 -14.49 -5.04 18.11
CA ALA A 80 -14.00 -3.89 17.38
C ALA A 80 -14.98 -2.72 17.45
N VAL A 81 -14.51 -1.57 17.92
CA VAL A 81 -15.29 -0.32 17.87
C VAL A 81 -15.47 0.08 16.41
N ARG A 82 -16.73 0.30 16.02
CA ARG A 82 -17.08 0.62 14.64
C ARG A 82 -17.40 2.10 14.51
N TYR A 83 -16.75 2.73 13.54
CA TYR A 83 -16.97 4.13 13.20
C TYR A 83 -16.82 4.37 11.70
N ARG A 84 -17.33 5.49 11.26
CA ARG A 84 -17.10 6.11 9.95
C ARG A 84 -16.89 7.60 10.16
N LEU A 85 -15.85 8.13 9.56
CA LEU A 85 -15.67 9.57 9.49
C LEU A 85 -16.55 10.14 8.38
N THR A 86 -17.10 11.31 8.62
CA THR A 86 -17.77 12.13 7.60
C THR A 86 -16.72 12.76 6.67
N LYS A 87 -17.15 13.25 5.51
CA LYS A 87 -16.30 14.02 4.59
C LYS A 87 -15.63 15.19 5.31
N ASP A 88 -16.37 15.94 6.13
CA ASP A 88 -15.84 17.11 6.84
C ASP A 88 -14.78 16.72 7.87
N GLU A 89 -14.95 15.61 8.58
CA GLU A 89 -13.93 15.09 9.50
C GLU A 89 -12.66 14.67 8.76
N ILE A 90 -12.79 14.00 7.61
CA ILE A 90 -11.64 13.63 6.76
C ILE A 90 -10.91 14.89 6.30
N LEU A 91 -11.62 15.89 5.82
CA LEU A 91 -11.04 17.16 5.37
C LEU A 91 -10.39 17.94 6.52
N SER A 92 -10.98 17.89 7.71
CA SER A 92 -10.37 18.46 8.91
C SER A 92 -9.06 17.77 9.30
N CYS A 93 -9.00 16.44 9.20
CA CYS A 93 -7.75 15.69 9.37
C CYS A 93 -6.69 16.11 8.35
N CYS A 94 -7.07 16.30 7.09
CA CYS A 94 -6.17 16.78 6.04
C CYS A 94 -5.66 18.20 6.35
N GLN A 95 -6.53 19.11 6.81
CA GLN A 95 -6.15 20.46 7.19
C GLN A 95 -5.11 20.46 8.31
N ASN A 96 -5.40 19.76 9.41
CA ASN A 96 -4.48 19.63 10.52
C ASN A 96 -3.13 19.02 10.10
N GLY A 97 -3.18 17.96 9.26
CA GLY A 97 -1.98 17.34 8.72
C GLY A 97 -1.16 18.29 7.85
N HIS A 98 -1.82 19.07 6.99
CA HIS A 98 -1.15 20.05 6.13
C HIS A 98 -0.44 21.14 6.94
N GLU A 99 -1.07 21.64 7.98
CA GLU A 99 -0.50 22.63 8.92
C GLU A 99 0.72 22.06 9.66
N LEU A 100 0.70 20.77 10.00
CA LEU A 100 1.84 20.05 10.58
C LEU A 100 2.94 19.71 9.57
N GLY A 101 2.78 20.07 8.30
CA GLY A 101 3.79 19.88 7.25
C GLY A 101 3.68 18.57 6.47
N PHE A 102 2.65 17.74 6.68
CA PHE A 102 2.42 16.55 5.82
C PHE A 102 2.09 16.98 4.39
N ARG A 103 2.64 16.24 3.42
CA ARG A 103 2.42 16.46 1.99
C ARG A 103 1.98 15.18 1.27
N THR A 104 1.59 14.17 2.02
CA THR A 104 0.94 12.96 1.52
C THR A 104 -0.10 12.53 2.53
N PHE A 105 -1.34 12.35 2.08
CA PHE A 105 -2.41 11.74 2.86
C PHE A 105 -2.70 10.34 2.36
N VAL A 106 -2.81 9.40 3.30
CA VAL A 106 -3.21 8.02 3.02
C VAL A 106 -4.60 7.82 3.59
N LEU A 107 -5.60 7.70 2.73
CA LEU A 107 -6.96 7.37 3.14
C LEU A 107 -7.08 5.85 3.19
N GLN A 108 -7.20 5.29 4.38
CA GLN A 108 -7.29 3.85 4.63
C GLN A 108 -8.57 3.52 5.36
N GLY A 109 -9.19 2.40 5.00
CA GLY A 109 -10.35 1.87 5.70
C GLY A 109 -10.52 0.39 5.44
N GLY A 110 -11.49 -0.22 6.10
CA GLY A 110 -12.02 -1.51 5.67
C GLY A 110 -12.76 -1.37 4.33
N GLU A 111 -13.10 -2.48 3.71
CA GLU A 111 -13.97 -2.49 2.53
C GLU A 111 -15.42 -2.20 2.96
N ASP A 112 -15.70 -0.93 3.13
CA ASP A 112 -16.97 -0.41 3.61
C ASP A 112 -17.83 0.09 2.43
N GLY A 113 -19.00 -0.53 2.24
CA GLY A 113 -19.91 -0.20 1.14
C GLY A 113 -20.52 1.22 1.17
N CYS A 114 -20.40 1.93 2.29
CA CYS A 114 -20.83 3.33 2.35
C CYS A 114 -19.87 4.27 1.62
N PHE A 115 -18.61 3.89 1.47
CA PHE A 115 -17.63 4.66 0.69
C PHE A 115 -17.61 4.19 -0.76
N THR A 116 -18.70 4.51 -1.46
CA THR A 116 -18.84 4.25 -2.90
C THR A 116 -17.81 5.04 -3.70
N ASP A 117 -17.67 4.73 -4.99
CA ASP A 117 -16.77 5.48 -5.87
C ASP A 117 -17.17 6.96 -5.94
N ASP A 118 -18.46 7.28 -5.99
CA ASP A 118 -18.94 8.67 -6.02
C ASP A 118 -18.50 9.44 -4.77
N VAL A 119 -18.68 8.84 -3.59
CA VAL A 119 -18.27 9.43 -2.31
C VAL A 119 -16.76 9.63 -2.25
N MET A 120 -15.99 8.62 -2.66
CA MET A 120 -14.52 8.69 -2.62
C MET A 120 -13.97 9.68 -3.65
N CYS A 121 -14.53 9.72 -4.87
CA CYS A 121 -14.15 10.70 -5.89
C CYS A 121 -14.41 12.13 -5.41
N ASP A 122 -15.54 12.37 -4.77
CA ASP A 122 -15.88 13.68 -4.21
C ASP A 122 -14.92 14.10 -3.09
N ILE A 123 -14.57 13.18 -2.17
CA ILE A 123 -13.57 13.42 -1.11
C ILE A 123 -12.20 13.72 -1.72
N VAL A 124 -11.72 12.90 -2.66
CA VAL A 124 -10.41 13.07 -3.30
C VAL A 124 -10.32 14.40 -4.03
N SER A 125 -11.35 14.73 -4.84
CA SER A 125 -11.40 16.00 -5.57
C SER A 125 -11.34 17.20 -4.65
N GLU A 126 -12.07 17.17 -3.53
CA GLU A 126 -12.05 18.26 -2.56
C GLU A 126 -10.71 18.38 -1.83
N ILE A 127 -10.04 17.25 -1.51
CA ILE A 127 -8.68 17.26 -0.94
C ILE A 127 -7.71 17.90 -1.94
N LYS A 128 -7.74 17.49 -3.20
CA LYS A 128 -6.84 18.03 -4.24
C LYS A 128 -7.08 19.51 -4.50
N LYS A 129 -8.32 19.96 -4.40
CA LYS A 129 -8.68 21.38 -4.53
C LYS A 129 -8.14 22.21 -3.38
N ARG A 130 -8.25 21.72 -2.13
CA ARG A 130 -7.79 22.45 -0.94
C ARG A 130 -6.28 22.38 -0.74
N PHE A 131 -5.68 21.23 -1.08
CA PHE A 131 -4.26 20.92 -0.85
C PHE A 131 -3.61 20.42 -2.14
N PRO A 132 -3.45 21.27 -3.18
CA PRO A 132 -2.92 20.86 -4.48
C PRO A 132 -1.46 20.39 -4.43
N ASP A 133 -0.72 20.77 -3.40
CA ASP A 133 0.67 20.35 -3.13
C ASP A 133 0.76 19.00 -2.40
N CYS A 134 -0.37 18.39 -2.04
CA CYS A 134 -0.41 17.10 -1.36
C CYS A 134 -0.74 15.95 -2.31
N ALA A 135 -0.03 14.83 -2.12
CA ALA A 135 -0.37 13.58 -2.76
C ALA A 135 -1.43 12.81 -1.97
N VAL A 136 -2.39 12.21 -2.67
CA VAL A 136 -3.43 11.37 -2.09
C VAL A 136 -3.19 9.91 -2.45
N THR A 137 -3.04 9.06 -1.44
CA THR A 137 -2.93 7.62 -1.58
C THR A 137 -4.19 6.96 -1.03
N LEU A 138 -4.78 6.04 -1.77
CA LEU A 138 -5.97 5.31 -1.37
C LEU A 138 -5.64 3.87 -1.00
N SER A 139 -6.25 3.35 0.07
CA SER A 139 -6.17 1.95 0.49
C SER A 139 -7.56 1.47 0.90
N LEU A 140 -8.36 1.07 -0.10
CA LEU A 140 -9.79 0.81 0.01
C LEU A 140 -10.16 -0.66 -0.30
N GLY A 141 -9.16 -1.55 -0.36
CA GLY A 141 -9.34 -2.92 -0.81
C GLY A 141 -9.40 -3.08 -2.33
N GLU A 142 -10.05 -4.13 -2.80
CA GLU A 142 -10.16 -4.42 -4.23
C GLU A 142 -11.32 -3.65 -4.86
N ARG A 143 -11.06 -3.13 -6.06
CA ARG A 143 -12.01 -2.39 -6.87
C ARG A 143 -11.96 -2.85 -8.33
N SER A 144 -12.95 -2.49 -9.13
CA SER A 144 -12.90 -2.73 -10.57
C SER A 144 -11.92 -1.77 -11.28
N TYR A 145 -11.54 -2.09 -12.51
CA TYR A 145 -10.70 -1.20 -13.32
C TYR A 145 -11.32 0.18 -13.48
N GLU A 146 -12.61 0.22 -13.76
CA GLU A 146 -13.38 1.46 -13.91
C GLU A 146 -13.38 2.29 -12.62
N SER A 147 -13.47 1.64 -11.47
CA SER A 147 -13.36 2.29 -10.17
C SER A 147 -11.98 2.91 -9.97
N TYR A 148 -10.90 2.18 -10.27
CA TYR A 148 -9.54 2.72 -10.21
C TYR A 148 -9.36 3.92 -11.15
N GLN A 149 -9.89 3.83 -12.37
CA GLN A 149 -9.82 4.93 -13.33
C GLN A 149 -10.53 6.19 -12.79
N ARG A 150 -11.76 6.04 -12.29
CA ARG A 150 -12.53 7.15 -11.71
C ARG A 150 -11.80 7.81 -10.54
N LEU A 151 -11.20 7.02 -9.65
CA LEU A 151 -10.44 7.52 -8.51
C LEU A 151 -9.19 8.27 -8.98
N PHE A 152 -8.49 7.77 -9.99
CA PHE A 152 -7.35 8.44 -10.61
C PHE A 152 -7.78 9.77 -11.25
N ASP A 153 -8.84 9.77 -12.03
CA ASP A 153 -9.38 10.97 -12.71
C ASP A 153 -9.84 12.03 -11.70
N SER A 154 -10.26 11.62 -10.49
CA SER A 154 -10.61 12.54 -9.40
C SER A 154 -9.40 13.14 -8.69
N GLY A 155 -8.17 12.69 -9.02
CA GLY A 155 -6.91 13.21 -8.52
C GLY A 155 -6.17 12.33 -7.51
N ALA A 156 -6.55 11.07 -7.33
CA ALA A 156 -5.76 10.13 -6.52
C ALA A 156 -4.41 9.85 -7.19
N ASP A 157 -3.32 10.07 -6.48
CA ASP A 157 -1.96 9.92 -7.00
C ASP A 157 -1.46 8.47 -6.91
N ARG A 158 -1.94 7.70 -5.94
CA ARG A 158 -1.47 6.33 -5.66
C ARG A 158 -2.59 5.47 -5.11
N TYR A 159 -2.48 4.17 -5.38
CA TYR A 159 -3.33 3.17 -4.76
C TYR A 159 -2.48 2.10 -4.06
N LEU A 160 -2.75 1.82 -2.80
CA LEU A 160 -2.12 0.78 -2.02
C LEU A 160 -3.04 -0.44 -1.95
N LEU A 161 -2.75 -1.44 -2.78
CA LEU A 161 -3.39 -2.74 -2.69
C LEU A 161 -2.44 -3.72 -1.98
N ARG A 162 -2.85 -4.21 -0.81
CA ARG A 162 -2.04 -5.15 -0.04
C ARG A 162 -2.08 -6.52 -0.69
N HIS A 163 -0.90 -7.04 -0.99
CA HIS A 163 -0.78 -8.36 -1.62
C HIS A 163 -0.97 -9.51 -0.62
N GLU A 164 -0.59 -9.34 0.62
CA GLU A 164 -0.64 -10.26 1.75
C GLU A 164 0.25 -11.50 1.56
N THR A 165 -0.01 -12.34 0.56
CA THR A 165 0.79 -13.51 0.23
C THR A 165 0.69 -13.88 -1.25
N ALA A 166 1.77 -14.41 -1.83
CA ALA A 166 1.79 -14.96 -3.18
C ALA A 166 1.32 -16.43 -3.24
N ASP A 167 1.25 -17.11 -2.10
CA ASP A 167 0.81 -18.49 -2.03
C ASP A 167 -0.72 -18.59 -2.01
N LYS A 168 -1.29 -19.24 -3.04
CA LYS A 168 -2.74 -19.37 -3.19
C LYS A 168 -3.40 -20.10 -2.02
N LYS A 169 -2.72 -21.10 -1.43
CA LYS A 169 -3.26 -21.86 -0.31
C LYS A 169 -3.25 -21.02 0.97
N HIS A 170 -2.14 -20.31 1.24
CA HIS A 170 -2.10 -19.36 2.35
C HIS A 170 -3.11 -18.23 2.18
N TYR A 171 -3.29 -17.74 0.96
CA TYR A 171 -4.27 -16.72 0.65
C TYR A 171 -5.69 -17.19 1.02
N SER A 172 -6.09 -18.39 0.59
CA SER A 172 -7.41 -18.95 0.89
C SER A 172 -7.65 -19.29 2.36
N LEU A 173 -6.57 -19.54 3.13
CA LEU A 173 -6.66 -19.78 4.57
C LEU A 173 -6.74 -18.49 5.40
N SER A 174 -6.09 -17.43 4.94
CA SER A 174 -5.97 -16.15 5.65
C SER A 174 -7.09 -15.18 5.28
N LEU A 175 -7.49 -15.20 4.01
CA LEU A 175 -8.43 -14.28 3.39
C LEU A 175 -9.67 -15.08 2.95
N ILE A 176 -10.65 -15.21 3.84
CA ILE A 176 -11.81 -16.09 3.68
C ILE A 176 -12.59 -15.87 2.39
N HIS A 177 -12.48 -14.74 1.74
CA HIS A 177 -13.50 -14.34 0.78
C HIS A 177 -13.02 -14.25 -0.64
N ILE A 178 -11.79 -14.64 -0.97
CA ILE A 178 -11.35 -14.36 -2.31
C ILE A 178 -10.75 -15.56 -3.01
N SER A 179 -11.56 -16.07 -3.88
CA SER A 179 -11.19 -16.84 -5.04
C SER A 179 -11.01 -15.96 -6.30
N GLU A 180 -10.80 -14.63 -6.15
CA GLU A 180 -10.71 -13.77 -7.32
C GLU A 180 -9.32 -13.85 -7.96
N PRO A 181 -9.23 -14.26 -9.25
CA PRO A 181 -7.96 -14.30 -9.97
C PRO A 181 -7.35 -12.92 -10.24
N THR A 182 -8.03 -11.83 -9.87
CA THR A 182 -7.68 -10.46 -10.17
C THR A 182 -6.43 -9.99 -9.41
N ARG A 183 -6.26 -10.38 -8.16
CA ARG A 183 -5.05 -10.01 -7.38
C ARG A 183 -3.77 -10.60 -7.94
N LEU A 184 -3.82 -11.80 -8.50
CA LEU A 184 -2.66 -12.45 -9.13
C LEU A 184 -2.33 -11.85 -10.51
N ARG A 185 -3.28 -11.17 -11.16
CA ARG A 185 -3.08 -10.52 -12.45
C ARG A 185 -2.52 -9.10 -12.36
N CYS A 186 -2.63 -8.45 -11.21
CA CYS A 186 -2.10 -7.10 -11.01
C CYS A 186 -0.58 -7.07 -10.74
N ILE A 187 0.11 -8.22 -10.77
CA ILE A 187 1.52 -8.38 -10.43
C ILE A 187 2.36 -8.85 -11.63
N SER A 188 1.75 -9.01 -12.80
CA SER A 188 2.45 -9.36 -14.03
C SER A 188 2.77 -8.16 -14.89
#